data_0a30a9963510d58e1032009ad09cf1a1
#
_entry.id   0a30a9963510d58e1032009ad09cf1a1
#
_cell.length_a   1.000
_cell.length_b   1.000
_cell.length_c   1.000
_cell.angle_alpha   90.00
_cell.angle_beta   90.00
_cell.angle_gamma   90.00
#
_symmetry.space_group_name_H-M   'P 1'
#
loop_
_entity.id
_entity.type
_entity.pdbx_description
1 polymer ?
#
loop_
_entity_poly.entity_id
_entity_poly.type
_entity_poly.pdbx_seq_one_letter_code
_entity_poly.pdbx_strand_id
1 'polypeptide(L)'
;MRTLLSVVFALTLISFPLTAIAGEGPMKLPEKAEADAKMHNKEGIKHWKMDHFDEALKHFKEASKIDGSSGEIHFNEAISYDKLGQHGVATKHFGVAKKKASGKNKEKLLKSEILNGHLGH
;
A
#
# COMPACT_ATOMS: atom_id res chain seq x y z
N MET A 1 -10.77 7.58 -65.73
CA MET A 1 -9.85 7.05 -64.70
C MET A 1 -10.27 7.63 -63.37
N ARG A 2 -10.87 6.83 -62.54
CA ARG A 2 -11.26 7.23 -61.20
C ARG A 2 -10.16 6.79 -60.22
N THR A 3 -9.40 7.72 -59.69
CA THR A 3 -8.45 7.46 -58.61
C THR A 3 -9.24 7.34 -57.31
N LEU A 4 -9.33 6.13 -56.79
CA LEU A 4 -9.84 5.87 -55.44
C LEU A 4 -8.77 6.34 -54.47
N LEU A 5 -9.03 7.50 -53.81
CA LEU A 5 -8.24 7.93 -52.67
C LEU A 5 -8.66 7.07 -51.49
N SER A 6 -7.86 6.04 -51.20
CA SER A 6 -7.98 5.30 -49.95
C SER A 6 -7.53 6.21 -48.82
N VAL A 7 -8.48 6.80 -48.13
CA VAL A 7 -8.20 7.47 -46.84
C VAL A 7 -7.97 6.37 -45.81
N VAL A 8 -6.73 6.04 -45.60
CA VAL A 8 -6.35 5.19 -44.47
C VAL A 8 -6.48 6.03 -43.22
N PHE A 9 -7.62 5.84 -42.52
CA PHE A 9 -7.75 6.33 -41.16
C PHE A 9 -6.78 5.53 -40.29
N ALA A 10 -5.57 6.06 -40.06
CA ALA A 10 -4.67 5.54 -39.05
C ALA A 10 -5.32 5.90 -37.71
N LEU A 11 -6.00 4.90 -37.09
CA LEU A 11 -6.45 4.97 -35.71
C LEU A 11 -5.17 4.94 -34.86
N THR A 12 -4.61 6.10 -34.57
CA THR A 12 -3.59 6.20 -33.55
C THR A 12 -4.28 5.91 -32.24
N LEU A 13 -4.17 4.66 -31.78
CA LEU A 13 -4.39 4.31 -30.39
C LEU A 13 -3.40 5.13 -29.58
N ILE A 14 -3.84 6.29 -29.10
CA ILE A 14 -3.13 7.01 -28.07
C ILE A 14 -3.27 6.11 -26.83
N SER A 15 -2.30 5.22 -26.68
CA SER A 15 -2.08 4.51 -25.43
C SER A 15 -1.68 5.59 -24.42
N PHE A 16 -2.68 6.17 -23.74
CA PHE A 16 -2.36 6.86 -22.50
C PHE A 16 -1.71 5.81 -21.61
N PRO A 17 -0.46 6.03 -21.14
CA PRO A 17 0.01 5.22 -20.04
C PRO A 17 -1.06 5.39 -18.96
N LEU A 18 -1.73 4.30 -18.63
CA LEU A 18 -2.46 4.22 -17.38
C LEU A 18 -1.38 4.37 -16.31
N THR A 19 -1.02 5.60 -16.00
CA THR A 19 -0.39 5.86 -14.74
C THR A 19 -1.43 5.44 -13.73
N ALA A 20 -1.37 4.16 -13.35
CA ALA A 20 -2.01 3.73 -12.15
C ALA A 20 -1.63 4.79 -11.14
N ILE A 21 -2.59 5.56 -10.66
CA ILE A 21 -2.40 6.33 -9.44
C ILE A 21 -2.09 5.22 -8.46
N ALA A 22 -0.80 4.95 -8.29
CA ALA A 22 -0.33 3.99 -7.33
C ALA A 22 -0.75 4.60 -5.99
N GLY A 23 -1.93 4.16 -5.48
CA GLY A 23 -2.36 4.46 -4.13
C GLY A 23 -1.21 4.12 -3.19
N GLU A 24 -1.21 4.71 -2.02
CA GLU A 24 -0.22 4.40 -1.01
C GLU A 24 -0.21 2.90 -0.74
N GLY A 25 0.96 2.32 -0.80
CA GLY A 25 1.19 0.90 -0.57
C GLY A 25 1.91 0.62 0.74
N PRO A 26 2.12 -0.66 1.06
CA PRO A 26 2.79 -1.06 2.28
C PRO A 26 4.26 -0.63 2.30
N MET A 27 4.75 -0.41 3.51
CA MET A 27 6.10 0.05 3.80
C MET A 27 6.99 -1.10 4.25
N LYS A 28 8.29 -1.03 3.89
CA LYS A 28 9.31 -1.89 4.50
C LYS A 28 9.47 -1.54 5.97
N LEU A 29 9.73 -2.55 6.81
CA LEU A 29 10.05 -2.32 8.21
C LEU A 29 11.43 -1.66 8.37
N PRO A 30 11.68 -0.95 9.49
CA PRO A 30 12.99 -0.41 9.81
C PRO A 30 14.07 -1.49 9.83
N GLU A 31 15.31 -1.12 9.52
CA GLU A 31 16.44 -2.05 9.54
C GLU A 31 16.66 -2.74 10.90
N LYS A 32 16.35 -2.05 11.98
CA LYS A 32 16.44 -2.57 13.34
C LYS A 32 15.34 -3.57 13.73
N ALA A 33 14.31 -3.74 12.90
CA ALA A 33 13.24 -4.70 13.18
C ALA A 33 13.78 -6.14 13.15
N GLU A 34 13.13 -7.02 13.91
CA GLU A 34 13.46 -8.44 13.92
C GLU A 34 13.48 -9.05 12.51
N ALA A 35 14.47 -9.92 12.24
CA ALA A 35 14.68 -10.49 10.92
C ALA A 35 13.46 -11.26 10.40
N ASP A 36 12.82 -12.05 11.26
CA ASP A 36 11.62 -12.82 10.90
C ASP A 36 10.41 -11.91 10.66
N ALA A 37 10.29 -10.81 11.39
CA ALA A 37 9.28 -9.80 11.14
C ALA A 37 9.48 -9.15 9.77
N LYS A 38 10.71 -8.80 9.42
CA LYS A 38 11.04 -8.25 8.09
C LYS A 38 10.72 -9.24 6.97
N MET A 39 10.98 -10.53 7.17
CA MET A 39 10.67 -11.57 6.22
C MET A 39 9.15 -11.67 5.97
N HIS A 40 8.35 -11.76 7.03
CA HIS A 40 6.89 -11.79 6.90
C HIS A 40 6.34 -10.52 6.27
N ASN A 41 6.88 -9.36 6.65
CA ASN A 41 6.46 -8.09 6.04
C ASN A 41 6.75 -8.06 4.54
N LYS A 42 7.90 -8.57 4.11
CA LYS A 42 8.27 -8.68 2.69
C LYS A 42 7.29 -9.58 1.92
N GLU A 43 6.92 -10.72 2.49
CA GLU A 43 5.91 -11.61 1.90
C GLU A 43 4.54 -10.91 1.83
N GLY A 44 4.16 -10.19 2.87
CA GLY A 44 2.94 -9.38 2.87
C GLY A 44 2.91 -8.34 1.74
N ILE A 45 4.02 -7.63 1.54
CA ILE A 45 4.16 -6.66 0.44
C ILE A 45 4.01 -7.34 -0.92
N LYS A 46 4.59 -8.53 -1.08
CA LYS A 46 4.48 -9.32 -2.31
C LYS A 46 3.02 -9.68 -2.62
N HIS A 47 2.28 -10.18 -1.63
CA HIS A 47 0.85 -10.47 -1.79
C HIS A 47 0.03 -9.21 -2.05
N TRP A 48 0.34 -8.11 -1.38
CA TRP A 48 -0.30 -6.81 -1.62
C TRP A 48 -0.20 -6.39 -3.10
N LYS A 49 0.98 -6.50 -3.69
CA LYS A 49 1.22 -6.15 -5.10
C LYS A 49 0.44 -7.03 -6.09
N MET A 50 0.00 -8.21 -5.66
CA MET A 50 -0.85 -9.12 -6.43
C MET A 50 -2.34 -8.93 -6.10
N ASP A 51 -2.72 -7.91 -5.36
CA ASP A 51 -4.07 -7.64 -4.86
C ASP A 51 -4.64 -8.77 -3.96
N HIS A 52 -3.77 -9.61 -3.40
CA HIS A 52 -4.12 -10.62 -2.41
C HIS A 52 -4.08 -10.00 -1.00
N PHE A 53 -5.05 -9.13 -0.70
CA PHE A 53 -5.04 -8.32 0.52
C PHE A 53 -5.27 -9.13 1.79
N ASP A 54 -6.01 -10.23 1.73
CA ASP A 54 -6.22 -11.16 2.82
C ASP A 54 -4.94 -11.91 3.21
N GLU A 55 -4.20 -12.43 2.24
CA GLU A 55 -2.91 -13.06 2.46
C GLU A 55 -1.86 -12.03 2.91
N ALA A 56 -1.87 -10.84 2.32
CA ALA A 56 -1.01 -9.75 2.77
C ALA A 56 -1.23 -9.42 4.25
N LEU A 57 -2.50 -9.30 4.68
CA LEU A 57 -2.86 -9.04 6.06
C LEU A 57 -2.36 -10.14 7.00
N LYS A 58 -2.49 -11.43 6.62
CA LYS A 58 -1.96 -12.54 7.42
C LYS A 58 -0.46 -12.36 7.70
N HIS A 59 0.31 -12.08 6.66
CA HIS A 59 1.75 -11.88 6.79
C HIS A 59 2.10 -10.65 7.63
N PHE A 60 1.40 -9.54 7.45
CA PHE A 60 1.60 -8.34 8.27
C PHE A 60 1.26 -8.59 9.75
N LYS A 61 0.21 -9.37 10.03
CA LYS A 61 -0.14 -9.77 11.40
C LYS A 61 0.93 -10.67 12.03
N GLU A 62 1.49 -11.62 11.28
CA GLU A 62 2.59 -12.44 11.77
C GLU A 62 3.84 -11.59 12.05
N ALA A 63 4.18 -10.67 11.16
CA ALA A 63 5.26 -9.71 11.39
C ALA A 63 5.01 -8.87 12.65
N SER A 64 3.80 -8.38 12.85
CA SER A 64 3.41 -7.58 14.02
C SER A 64 3.48 -8.35 15.34
N LYS A 65 3.16 -9.65 15.33
CA LYS A 65 3.30 -10.51 16.51
C LYS A 65 4.77 -10.69 16.91
N ILE A 66 5.67 -10.76 15.94
CA ILE A 66 7.10 -10.92 16.15
C ILE A 66 7.71 -9.58 16.61
N ASP A 67 7.40 -8.50 15.94
CA ASP A 67 7.88 -7.16 16.25
C ASP A 67 6.86 -6.10 15.87
N GLY A 68 5.98 -5.76 16.80
CA GLY A 68 4.95 -4.72 16.64
C GLY A 68 5.40 -3.32 17.05
N SER A 69 6.71 -3.04 17.14
CA SER A 69 7.22 -1.77 17.65
C SER A 69 7.18 -0.62 16.67
N SER A 70 7.10 -0.89 15.36
CA SER A 70 7.16 0.14 14.32
C SER A 70 5.80 0.65 13.87
N GLY A 71 5.73 1.93 13.51
CA GLY A 71 4.54 2.50 12.88
C GLY A 71 4.25 1.87 11.52
N GLU A 72 5.29 1.49 10.78
CA GLU A 72 5.17 0.90 9.44
C GLU A 72 4.36 -0.39 9.44
N ILE A 73 4.57 -1.28 10.41
CA ILE A 73 3.83 -2.55 10.45
C ILE A 73 2.34 -2.34 10.70
N HIS A 74 1.99 -1.41 11.60
CA HIS A 74 0.59 -1.08 11.87
C HIS A 74 -0.07 -0.36 10.69
N PHE A 75 0.69 0.47 9.98
CA PHE A 75 0.23 1.07 8.73
C PHE A 75 -0.07 -0.01 7.68
N ASN A 76 0.80 -1.01 7.53
CA ASN A 76 0.61 -2.11 6.58
C ASN A 76 -0.65 -2.95 6.93
N GLU A 77 -0.88 -3.23 8.19
CA GLU A 77 -2.11 -3.88 8.64
C GLU A 77 -3.33 -3.00 8.32
N ALA A 78 -3.24 -1.70 8.63
CA ALA A 78 -4.34 -0.77 8.43
C ALA A 78 -4.79 -0.68 6.97
N ILE A 79 -3.86 -0.50 6.03
CA ILE A 79 -4.21 -0.42 4.60
C ILE A 79 -4.78 -1.74 4.07
N SER A 80 -4.34 -2.88 4.63
CA SER A 80 -4.88 -4.19 4.27
C SER A 80 -6.31 -4.34 4.76
N TYR A 81 -6.60 -3.96 6.00
CA TYR A 81 -7.96 -3.93 6.52
C TYR A 81 -8.88 -3.00 5.70
N ASP A 82 -8.35 -1.84 5.32
CA ASP A 82 -9.10 -0.88 4.51
C ASP A 82 -9.48 -1.47 3.15
N LYS A 83 -8.54 -2.11 2.46
CA LYS A 83 -8.80 -2.83 1.20
C LYS A 83 -9.83 -3.95 1.34
N LEU A 84 -9.92 -4.58 2.50
CA LEU A 84 -10.90 -5.62 2.81
C LEU A 84 -12.24 -5.07 3.27
N GLY A 85 -12.43 -3.74 3.26
CA GLY A 85 -13.66 -3.08 3.67
C GLY A 85 -13.84 -2.96 5.18
N GLN A 86 -12.84 -3.30 5.98
CA GLN A 86 -12.89 -3.23 7.44
C GLN A 86 -12.36 -1.87 7.95
N HIS A 87 -13.05 -0.80 7.59
CA HIS A 87 -12.60 0.57 7.82
C HIS A 87 -12.44 0.93 9.31
N GLY A 88 -13.31 0.43 10.18
CA GLY A 88 -13.21 0.68 11.63
C GLY A 88 -11.95 0.08 12.25
N VAL A 89 -11.58 -1.15 11.85
CA VAL A 89 -10.34 -1.79 12.30
C VAL A 89 -9.14 -1.07 11.70
N ALA A 90 -9.22 -0.71 10.42
CA ALA A 90 -8.18 0.07 9.74
C ALA A 90 -7.89 1.37 10.50
N THR A 91 -8.92 2.12 10.88
CA THR A 91 -8.78 3.38 11.63
C THR A 91 -8.03 3.18 12.94
N LYS A 92 -8.31 2.10 13.69
CA LYS A 92 -7.57 1.78 14.93
C LYS A 92 -6.09 1.55 14.66
N HIS A 93 -5.76 0.76 13.63
CA HIS A 93 -4.37 0.49 13.25
C HIS A 93 -3.66 1.74 12.73
N PHE A 94 -4.32 2.60 11.97
CA PHE A 94 -3.76 3.91 11.58
C PHE A 94 -3.44 4.77 12.81
N GLY A 95 -4.29 4.76 13.82
CA GLY A 95 -4.03 5.46 15.09
C GLY A 95 -2.77 4.96 15.78
N VAL A 96 -2.58 3.65 15.84
CA VAL A 96 -1.36 3.04 16.40
C VAL A 96 -0.13 3.38 15.55
N ALA A 97 -0.25 3.30 14.23
CA ALA A 97 0.81 3.67 13.30
C ALA A 97 1.28 5.12 13.53
N LYS A 98 0.36 6.04 13.67
CA LYS A 98 0.67 7.45 13.95
C LYS A 98 1.42 7.63 15.27
N LYS A 99 0.99 6.96 16.33
CA LYS A 99 1.66 7.02 17.64
C LYS A 99 3.07 6.45 17.63
N LYS A 100 3.30 5.40 16.84
CA LYS A 100 4.58 4.70 16.73
C LYS A 100 5.48 5.23 15.61
N ALA A 101 5.03 6.22 14.85
CA ALA A 101 5.80 6.81 13.75
C ALA A 101 7.15 7.36 14.23
N SER A 102 8.23 6.81 13.72
CA SER A 102 9.60 7.18 14.08
C SER A 102 10.58 6.85 12.95
N GLY A 103 11.83 7.28 13.10
CA GLY A 103 12.87 6.98 12.15
C GLY A 103 12.67 7.63 10.78
N LYS A 104 13.28 7.04 9.76
CA LYS A 104 13.33 7.65 8.42
C LYS A 104 11.98 7.71 7.70
N ASN A 105 11.05 6.84 8.06
CA ASN A 105 9.71 6.81 7.44
C ASN A 105 8.67 7.65 8.20
N LYS A 106 9.03 8.27 9.32
CA LYS A 106 8.11 9.05 10.16
C LYS A 106 7.36 10.11 9.34
N GLU A 107 8.07 10.91 8.59
CA GLU A 107 7.47 11.99 7.81
C GLU A 107 6.52 11.44 6.74
N LYS A 108 6.95 10.42 6.00
CA LYS A 108 6.12 9.77 4.99
C LYS A 108 4.83 9.22 5.59
N LEU A 109 4.92 8.58 6.75
CA LEU A 109 3.77 8.01 7.44
C LEU A 109 2.81 9.09 7.91
N LEU A 110 3.32 10.17 8.51
CA LEU A 110 2.49 11.29 9.01
C LEU A 110 1.85 12.12 7.88
N LYS A 111 2.43 12.10 6.68
CA LYS A 111 1.87 12.74 5.47
C LYS A 111 0.97 11.82 4.65
N SER A 112 0.78 10.59 5.07
CA SER A 112 -0.09 9.63 4.38
C SER A 112 -1.51 10.17 4.25
N GLU A 113 -2.01 10.24 3.03
CA GLU A 113 -3.37 10.70 2.74
C GLU A 113 -4.42 9.73 3.27
N ILE A 114 -4.17 8.42 3.11
CA ILE A 114 -5.10 7.40 3.59
C ILE A 114 -5.17 7.39 5.13
N LEU A 115 -4.03 7.48 5.81
CA LEU A 115 -3.99 7.57 7.27
C LEU A 115 -4.76 8.81 7.76
N ASN A 116 -4.46 9.97 7.20
CA ASN A 116 -5.11 11.22 7.58
C ASN A 116 -6.59 11.24 7.23
N GLY A 117 -6.99 10.60 6.14
CA GLY A 117 -8.39 10.41 5.78
C GLY A 117 -9.17 9.61 6.81
N HIS A 118 -8.55 8.59 7.42
CA HIS A 118 -9.17 7.80 8.49
C HIS A 118 -9.20 8.49 9.85
N LEU A 119 -8.14 9.23 10.19
CA LEU A 119 -7.98 9.83 11.53
C LEU A 119 -8.56 11.25 11.64
N GLY A 120 -8.86 11.87 10.51
CA GLY A 120 -9.14 13.30 10.48
C GLY A 120 -7.86 14.15 10.62
N HIS A 121 -8.03 15.42 10.47
CA HIS A 121 -6.92 16.40 10.56
C HIS A 121 -6.88 17.08 11.91
#